data_6c1216a841cd96f1b1c60f6985487f70
#
_entry.id   6c1216a841cd96f1b1c60f6985487f70
#
_cell.length_a   1.000
_cell.length_b   1.000
_cell.length_c   1.000
_cell.angle_alpha   90.00
_cell.angle_beta   90.00
_cell.angle_gamma   90.00
#
_symmetry.space_group_name_H-M   'P 1'
#
loop_
_entity.id
_entity.type
_entity.pdbx_description
1 polymer ?
#
loop_
_entity_poly.entity_id
_entity_poly.type
_entity_poly.pdbx_seq_one_letter_code
_entity_poly.pdbx_strand_id
1 'polypeptide(L)'
;MRASVILFATDLVDEGFETVVDRIRDLAGADAVTMACNYHHSRDVFPHNPRRKVRFMRGGVFFRADPARYAGLRIQPDTADIARTEDPLAHL
;
A
#
# COMPACT_ATOMS: atom_id res chain seq x y z
N MET A 1 0.78 -14.38 21.29
CA MET A 1 -0.04 -14.51 20.06
C MET A 1 0.39 -13.39 19.11
N ARG A 2 0.67 -13.73 17.87
CA ARG A 2 1.00 -12.74 16.87
C ARG A 2 -0.26 -12.19 16.24
N ALA A 3 -0.33 -10.86 16.13
CA ALA A 3 -1.41 -10.17 15.45
C ALA A 3 -0.82 -9.34 14.30
N SER A 4 -1.47 -9.37 13.14
CA SER A 4 -1.11 -8.57 11.99
C SER A 4 -2.23 -7.64 11.61
N VAL A 5 -1.89 -6.41 11.24
CA VAL A 5 -2.81 -5.44 10.66
C VAL A 5 -2.62 -5.43 9.14
N ILE A 6 -3.72 -5.51 8.41
CA ILE A 6 -3.70 -5.38 6.95
C ILE A 6 -3.86 -3.91 6.58
N LEU A 7 -2.96 -3.43 5.74
CA LEU A 7 -2.95 -2.05 5.26
C LEU A 7 -3.19 -1.96 3.76
N PHE A 8 -3.70 -0.82 3.33
CA PHE A 8 -3.56 -0.38 1.95
C PHE A 8 -2.29 0.46 1.77
N ALA A 9 -1.70 0.41 0.59
CA ALA A 9 -0.54 1.24 0.26
C ALA A 9 -0.81 2.74 0.45
N THR A 10 -2.06 3.16 0.25
CA THR A 10 -2.52 4.53 0.46
C THR A 10 -2.43 4.98 1.91
N ASP A 11 -2.54 4.08 2.87
CA ASP A 11 -2.39 4.42 4.30
C ASP A 11 -0.96 4.87 4.58
N LEU A 12 0.02 4.15 4.05
CA LEU A 12 1.43 4.49 4.22
C LEU A 12 1.80 5.84 3.59
N VAL A 13 1.28 6.09 2.40
CA VAL A 13 1.60 7.33 1.66
C VAL A 13 0.89 8.55 2.24
N ASP A 14 -0.38 8.42 2.58
CA ASP A 14 -1.18 9.56 3.06
C ASP A 14 -0.94 9.90 4.53
N GLU A 15 -0.64 8.93 5.36
CA GLU A 15 -0.41 9.14 6.80
C GLU A 15 1.08 9.19 7.17
N GLY A 16 1.94 8.63 6.32
CA GLY A 16 3.37 8.47 6.55
C GLY A 16 3.70 7.14 7.22
N PHE A 17 4.77 6.50 6.74
CA PHE A 17 5.17 5.15 7.16
C PHE A 17 5.38 5.04 8.68
N GLU A 18 6.21 5.91 9.24
CA GLU A 18 6.52 5.87 10.67
C GLU A 18 5.28 6.08 11.54
N THR A 19 4.43 7.03 11.18
CA THR A 19 3.17 7.30 11.89
C THR A 19 2.26 6.08 11.92
N VAL A 20 2.13 5.39 10.79
CA VAL A 20 1.29 4.18 10.68
C VAL A 20 1.87 3.04 11.51
N VAL A 21 3.18 2.81 11.42
CA VAL A 21 3.86 1.74 12.17
C VAL A 21 3.76 2.00 13.68
N ASP A 22 3.99 3.22 14.12
CA ASP A 22 3.88 3.58 15.54
C ASP A 22 2.46 3.37 16.07
N ARG A 23 1.46 3.77 15.33
CA ARG A 23 0.05 3.54 15.70
C ARG A 23 -0.30 2.06 15.78
N ILE A 24 0.16 1.27 14.84
CA ILE A 24 -0.08 -0.18 14.83
C ILE A 24 0.57 -0.82 16.04
N ARG A 25 1.82 -0.48 16.33
CA ARG A 25 2.55 -1.01 17.49
C ARG A 25 1.93 -0.55 18.80
N ASP A 26 1.72 0.74 18.97
CA ASP A 26 1.45 1.36 20.26
C ASP A 26 -0.05 1.38 20.61
N LEU A 27 -0.94 1.53 19.62
CA LEU A 27 -2.38 1.58 19.84
C LEU A 27 -3.08 0.24 19.56
N ALA A 28 -2.70 -0.44 18.50
CA ALA A 28 -3.31 -1.73 18.15
C ALA A 28 -2.61 -2.91 18.80
N GLY A 29 -1.37 -2.74 19.27
CA GLY A 29 -0.59 -3.81 19.87
C GLY A 29 -0.27 -4.95 18.92
N ALA A 30 -0.21 -4.68 17.62
CA ALA A 30 0.10 -5.67 16.61
C ALA A 30 1.60 -5.82 16.38
N ASP A 31 2.03 -7.04 16.07
CA ASP A 31 3.44 -7.41 15.90
C ASP A 31 3.89 -7.37 14.44
N ALA A 32 2.94 -7.35 13.53
CA ALA A 32 3.21 -7.47 12.11
C ALA A 32 2.26 -6.61 11.27
N VAL A 33 2.72 -6.28 10.08
CA VAL A 33 1.97 -5.55 9.07
C VAL A 33 1.93 -6.37 7.80
N THR A 34 0.77 -6.41 7.16
CA THR A 34 0.58 -7.00 5.85
C THR A 34 0.01 -5.95 4.92
N MET A 35 0.65 -5.73 3.80
CA MET A 35 0.17 -4.79 2.80
C MET A 35 -0.30 -5.51 1.54
N ALA A 36 -1.45 -5.10 1.00
CA ALA A 36 -1.87 -5.53 -0.32
C ALA A 36 -0.88 -4.96 -1.36
N CYS A 37 -0.18 -5.86 -2.08
CA CYS A 37 0.80 -5.45 -3.08
C CYS A 37 0.19 -5.15 -4.46
N ASN A 38 -1.07 -5.51 -4.67
CA ASN A 38 -1.86 -5.17 -5.84
C ASN A 38 -3.32 -4.98 -5.47
N TYR A 39 -4.06 -4.24 -6.29
CA TYR A 39 -5.48 -4.02 -6.07
C TYR A 39 -6.20 -3.73 -7.39
N HIS A 40 -7.51 -3.88 -7.40
CA HIS A 40 -8.36 -3.54 -8.53
C HIS A 40 -8.77 -2.06 -8.52
N HIS A 41 -9.46 -1.61 -9.57
CA HIS A 41 -10.10 -0.29 -9.57
C HIS A 41 -11.19 -0.25 -8.51
N SER A 42 -11.20 0.78 -7.68
CA SER A 42 -12.14 0.88 -6.57
C SER A 42 -12.50 2.32 -6.23
N ARG A 43 -13.60 2.43 -5.48
CA ARG A 43 -13.96 3.62 -4.71
C ARG A 43 -14.07 3.20 -3.27
N ASP A 44 -13.20 3.73 -2.45
CA ASP A 44 -13.11 3.33 -1.06
C ASP A 44 -13.25 4.54 -0.14
N VAL A 45 -13.82 4.28 1.03
CA VAL A 45 -13.94 5.27 2.10
C VAL A 45 -12.94 4.91 3.18
N PHE A 46 -12.07 5.86 3.51
CA PHE A 46 -11.05 5.72 4.54
C PHE A 46 -11.30 6.75 5.65
N PRO A 47 -12.18 6.47 6.61
CA PRO A 47 -12.54 7.44 7.65
C PRO A 47 -11.35 7.93 8.46
N HIS A 48 -10.35 7.09 8.63
CA HIS A 48 -9.13 7.35 9.37
C HIS A 48 -8.12 8.21 8.60
N ASN A 49 -8.24 8.28 7.26
CA ASN A 49 -7.28 8.99 6.42
C ASN A 49 -7.38 10.51 6.65
N PRO A 50 -6.30 11.19 7.04
CA PRO A 50 -6.34 12.63 7.34
C PRO A 50 -6.45 13.50 6.09
N ARG A 51 -6.04 12.99 4.93
CA ARG A 51 -5.98 13.76 3.68
C ARG A 51 -7.17 13.49 2.77
N ARG A 52 -7.59 12.22 2.67
CA ARG A 52 -8.61 11.80 1.69
C ARG A 52 -9.55 10.79 2.31
N LYS A 53 -10.75 11.24 2.64
CA LYS A 53 -11.79 10.37 3.18
C LYS A 53 -12.40 9.44 2.13
N VAL A 54 -12.44 9.87 0.88
CA VAL A 54 -12.89 9.06 -0.26
C VAL A 54 -11.76 9.02 -1.28
N ARG A 55 -11.48 7.83 -1.76
CA ARG A 55 -10.43 7.63 -2.76
C ARG A 55 -10.95 6.83 -3.93
N PHE A 56 -10.68 7.35 -5.12
CA PHE A 56 -10.82 6.62 -6.37
C PHE A 56 -9.47 6.01 -6.69
N MET A 57 -9.39 4.69 -6.66
CA MET A 57 -8.15 3.98 -6.93
C MET A 57 -8.16 3.40 -8.33
N ARG A 58 -7.19 3.77 -9.13
CA ARG A 58 -6.84 3.00 -10.30
C ARG A 58 -6.03 1.79 -9.83
N GLY A 59 -6.50 0.59 -10.19
CA GLY A 59 -5.84 -0.65 -9.83
C GLY A 59 -4.46 -0.77 -10.45
N GLY A 60 -3.70 -1.68 -9.92
CA GLY A 60 -2.34 -1.98 -10.36
C GLY A 60 -1.50 -2.54 -9.23
N VAL A 61 -0.20 -2.66 -9.44
CA VAL A 61 0.75 -3.08 -8.41
C VAL A 61 1.27 -1.88 -7.63
N PHE A 62 1.42 -2.05 -6.32
CA PHE A 62 1.87 -1.00 -5.40
C PHE A 62 3.37 -1.07 -5.10
N PHE A 63 4.14 -1.44 -6.09
CA PHE A 63 5.59 -1.48 -6.03
C PHE A 63 6.18 -1.15 -7.40
N ARG A 64 7.45 -0.77 -7.42
CA ARG A 64 8.19 -0.61 -8.65
C ARG A 64 8.70 -1.97 -9.10
N ALA A 65 8.10 -2.50 -10.16
CA ALA A 65 8.50 -3.77 -10.72
C ALA A 65 9.89 -3.65 -11.38
N ASP A 66 10.74 -4.63 -11.12
CA ASP A 66 12.03 -4.74 -11.79
C ASP A 66 11.81 -5.15 -13.26
N PRO A 67 12.12 -4.29 -14.24
CA PRO A 67 11.89 -4.60 -15.65
C PRO A 67 12.58 -5.89 -16.11
N ALA A 68 13.73 -6.22 -15.54
CA ALA A 68 14.48 -7.42 -15.91
C ALA A 68 13.73 -8.71 -15.58
N ARG A 69 12.94 -8.71 -14.51
CA ARG A 69 12.14 -9.88 -14.09
C ARG A 69 10.92 -10.12 -14.97
N TYR A 70 10.44 -9.10 -15.64
CA TYR A 70 9.23 -9.16 -16.48
C TYR A 70 9.55 -9.07 -17.96
N ALA A 71 10.83 -8.94 -18.33
CA ALA A 71 11.26 -8.88 -19.72
C ALA A 71 10.81 -10.14 -20.49
N GLY A 72 10.23 -9.95 -21.66
CA GLY A 72 9.75 -11.04 -22.50
C GLY A 72 8.43 -11.67 -22.07
N LEU A 73 7.84 -11.27 -20.95
CA LEU A 73 6.51 -11.72 -20.55
C LEU A 73 5.44 -10.99 -21.36
N ARG A 74 4.42 -11.73 -21.77
CA ARG A 74 3.29 -11.15 -22.50
C ARG A 74 2.45 -10.22 -21.64
N ILE A 75 2.31 -10.54 -20.35
CA ILE A 75 1.60 -9.72 -19.37
C ILE A 75 2.63 -8.98 -18.53
N GLN A 76 2.52 -7.69 -18.49
CA GLN A 76 3.38 -6.81 -17.71
C GLN A 76 2.61 -6.25 -16.50
N PRO A 77 3.28 -5.99 -15.36
CA PRO A 77 2.64 -5.33 -14.23
C PRO A 77 2.26 -3.90 -14.60
N ASP A 78 1.03 -3.51 -14.32
CA ASP A 78 0.58 -2.13 -14.42
C ASP A 78 0.82 -1.44 -13.08
N THR A 79 1.80 -0.55 -13.05
CA THR A 79 2.19 0.15 -11.82
C THR A 79 1.14 1.21 -11.47
N ALA A 80 0.53 1.09 -10.29
CA ALA A 80 -0.41 2.07 -9.79
C ALA A 80 0.24 3.45 -9.62
N ASP A 81 -0.53 4.53 -9.80
CA ASP A 81 -0.01 5.90 -9.76
C ASP A 81 0.74 6.21 -8.46
N ILE A 82 0.25 5.70 -7.35
CA ILE A 82 0.88 5.86 -6.03
C ILE A 82 2.29 5.26 -5.98
N ALA A 83 2.53 4.16 -6.68
CA ALA A 83 3.82 3.49 -6.69
C ALA A 83 4.81 4.10 -7.69
N ARG A 84 4.38 5.04 -8.52
CA ARG A 84 5.26 5.77 -9.45
C ARG A 84 6.05 6.86 -8.76
N THR A 85 5.48 7.46 -7.73
CA THR A 85 6.13 8.53 -6.95
C THR A 85 6.85 7.98 -5.73
N GLU A 86 6.24 7.03 -5.06
CA GLU A 86 6.81 6.32 -3.92
C GLU A 86 6.71 4.82 -4.16
N ASP A 87 7.58 4.03 -3.55
CA ASP A 87 7.48 2.57 -3.59
C ASP A 87 6.97 2.07 -2.24
N PRO A 88 5.65 1.94 -2.04
CA PRO A 88 5.09 1.61 -0.74
C PRO A 88 5.58 0.27 -0.20
N LEU A 89 5.81 -0.71 -1.08
CA LEU A 89 6.31 -2.01 -0.66
C LEU A 89 7.76 -1.95 -0.19
N ALA A 90 8.57 -1.09 -0.77
CA ALA A 90 9.97 -0.92 -0.38
C ALA A 90 10.13 -0.27 1.00
N HIS A 91 9.10 0.40 1.50
CA HIS A 91 9.08 0.99 2.85
C HIS A 91 8.75 -0.03 3.95
N LEU A 92 8.21 -1.17 3.62
CA LEU A 92 7.93 -2.25 4.56
C LEU A 92 9.16 -3.09 4.85
#